data_0d217b3dfe156ea9e480f3e2bc2a5e79
#
_entry.id   0d217b3dfe156ea9e480f3e2bc2a5e79
#
_cell.length_a   1.000
_cell.length_b   1.000
_cell.length_c   1.000
_cell.angle_alpha   90.00
_cell.angle_beta   90.00
_cell.angle_gamma   90.00
#
_symmetry.space_group_name_H-M   'P 1'
#
loop_
_entity.id
_entity.type
_entity.pdbx_description
1 polymer ?
#
loop_
_entity_poly.entity_id
_entity_poly.type
_entity_poly.pdbx_seq_one_letter_code
_entity_poly.pdbx_strand_id
1 'polypeptide(L)'
;EGVDRSRRIDRVSFDAATAGPLAKGAEAGPGERDAGLVLLAADAFGAASRLLDMCVKYAKTREQFRVTISHFQALKHQLSNMALDVEPSRALYWYAAHAFDHIPKQAPRSAALAKAHITERAMQVARDSVEAHGGIGFTWECDVQLWFKRAMFDRAFLGTPSVHRERAAKLAGW
;
A
#
# COMPACT_ATOMS: atom_id res chain seq x y z
N GLU A 1 -20.09 -1.71 -6.65
CA GLU A 1 -19.34 -0.86 -5.72
C GLU A 1 -18.09 -1.58 -5.25
N GLY A 2 -16.95 -0.90 -5.27
CA GLY A 2 -15.69 -1.44 -4.77
C GLY A 2 -15.61 -1.40 -3.24
N VAL A 3 -14.72 -2.22 -2.66
CA VAL A 3 -14.45 -2.22 -1.20
C VAL A 3 -13.91 -0.87 -0.74
N ASP A 4 -13.01 -0.27 -1.53
CA ASP A 4 -12.48 1.07 -1.30
C ASP A 4 -13.38 2.12 -1.95
N ARG A 5 -14.18 2.81 -1.14
CA ARG A 5 -15.09 3.87 -1.60
C ARG A 5 -14.40 5.19 -1.97
N SER A 6 -13.11 5.32 -1.67
CA SER A 6 -12.32 6.48 -2.09
C SER A 6 -11.87 6.40 -3.55
N ARG A 7 -12.11 5.25 -4.21
CA ARG A 7 -11.77 4.98 -5.61
C ARG A 7 -13.00 4.55 -6.38
N ARG A 8 -13.08 4.99 -7.62
CA ARG A 8 -14.09 4.54 -8.58
C ARG A 8 -13.43 3.61 -9.58
N ILE A 9 -13.98 2.41 -9.72
CA ILE A 9 -13.60 1.44 -10.74
C ILE A 9 -14.85 1.16 -11.55
N ASP A 10 -14.78 1.46 -12.83
CA ASP A 10 -15.87 1.27 -13.76
C ASP A 10 -15.48 0.24 -14.82
N ARG A 11 -16.48 -0.43 -15.38
CA ARG A 11 -16.33 -1.25 -16.59
C ARG A 11 -16.54 -0.36 -17.80
N VAL A 12 -15.54 -0.26 -18.66
CA VAL A 12 -15.65 0.42 -19.94
C VAL A 12 -15.87 -0.62 -21.02
N SER A 13 -16.93 -0.48 -21.82
CA SER A 13 -17.18 -1.27 -23.01
C SER A 13 -17.10 -0.38 -24.25
N PHE A 14 -16.49 -0.90 -25.29
CA PHE A 14 -16.38 -0.22 -26.58
C PHE A 14 -17.28 -0.95 -27.57
N ASP A 15 -18.21 -0.25 -28.18
CA ASP A 15 -19.09 -0.76 -29.24
C ASP A 15 -18.70 -0.06 -30.54
N ALA A 16 -18.10 -0.81 -31.45
CA ALA A 16 -17.62 -0.34 -32.75
C ALA A 16 -16.80 0.99 -32.72
N ALA A 17 -16.15 1.28 -31.58
CA ALA A 17 -15.37 2.50 -31.42
C ALA A 17 -14.12 2.44 -32.32
N THR A 18 -13.86 3.53 -33.06
CA THR A 18 -12.65 3.65 -33.86
C THR A 18 -11.44 3.73 -32.93
N ALA A 19 -10.46 2.85 -33.12
CA ALA A 19 -9.22 2.82 -32.37
C ALA A 19 -8.03 3.01 -33.29
N GLY A 20 -7.01 3.75 -32.80
CA GLY A 20 -5.73 3.89 -33.48
C GLY A 20 -4.62 3.21 -32.66
N PRO A 21 -3.51 2.79 -33.30
CA PRO A 21 -2.40 2.21 -32.58
C PRO A 21 -1.69 3.28 -31.71
N LEU A 22 -1.31 2.90 -30.48
CA LEU A 22 -0.44 3.73 -29.65
C LEU A 22 0.98 3.74 -30.22
N ALA A 23 1.68 4.85 -30.08
CA ALA A 23 3.00 5.11 -30.70
C ALA A 23 4.09 4.06 -30.38
N LYS A 24 3.97 3.28 -29.32
CA LYS A 24 4.89 2.20 -28.98
C LYS A 24 4.22 0.82 -28.91
N GLY A 25 2.95 0.71 -29.24
CA GLY A 25 2.21 -0.55 -29.31
C GLY A 25 2.40 -1.45 -28.09
N ALA A 26 2.77 -2.69 -28.31
CA ALA A 26 2.94 -3.70 -27.25
C ALA A 26 4.10 -3.39 -26.27
N GLU A 27 5.04 -2.51 -26.59
CA GLU A 27 6.16 -2.14 -25.72
C GLU A 27 5.72 -1.18 -24.61
N ALA A 28 4.65 -0.43 -24.81
CA ALA A 28 4.14 0.53 -23.81
C ALA A 28 3.56 -0.17 -22.57
N GLY A 29 2.81 -1.26 -22.75
CA GLY A 29 2.07 -1.92 -21.68
C GLY A 29 2.91 -2.38 -20.48
N PRO A 30 4.09 -2.99 -20.64
CA PRO A 30 4.97 -3.32 -19.52
C PRO A 30 5.41 -2.10 -18.71
N GLY A 31 5.76 -0.98 -19.36
CA GLY A 31 6.16 0.26 -18.71
C GLY A 31 5.01 0.90 -17.92
N GLU A 32 3.83 0.96 -18.50
CA GLU A 32 2.62 1.48 -17.84
C GLU A 32 2.24 0.67 -16.60
N ARG A 33 2.36 -0.66 -16.69
CA ARG A 33 2.14 -1.53 -15.54
C ARG A 33 3.15 -1.23 -14.43
N ASP A 34 4.44 -1.10 -14.75
CA ASP A 34 5.48 -0.86 -13.76
C ASP A 34 5.34 0.51 -13.11
N ALA A 35 4.94 1.53 -13.85
CA ALA A 35 4.52 2.83 -13.28
C ALA A 35 3.35 2.65 -12.30
N GLY A 36 2.34 1.89 -12.68
CA GLY A 36 1.19 1.57 -11.80
C GLY A 36 1.62 0.88 -10.51
N LEU A 37 2.59 -0.04 -10.56
CA LEU A 37 3.12 -0.72 -9.37
C LEU A 37 3.84 0.25 -8.43
N VAL A 38 4.63 1.17 -8.95
CA VAL A 38 5.31 2.21 -8.16
C VAL A 38 4.29 3.13 -7.48
N LEU A 39 3.26 3.57 -8.21
CA LEU A 39 2.20 4.42 -7.67
C LEU A 39 1.40 3.72 -6.57
N LEU A 40 1.05 2.45 -6.75
CA LEU A 40 0.37 1.66 -5.72
C LEU A 40 1.24 1.44 -4.47
N ALA A 41 2.55 1.26 -4.65
CA ALA A 41 3.49 1.16 -3.54
C ALA A 41 3.58 2.48 -2.75
N ALA A 42 3.61 3.61 -3.44
CA ALA A 42 3.62 4.93 -2.82
C ALA A 42 2.31 5.23 -2.06
N ASP A 43 1.16 4.89 -2.66
CA ASP A 43 -0.15 5.05 -2.02
C ASP A 43 -0.28 4.19 -0.76
N ALA A 44 0.11 2.92 -0.84
CA ALA A 44 0.12 2.00 0.30
C ALA A 44 1.05 2.48 1.43
N PHE A 45 2.23 3.03 1.09
CA PHE A 45 3.11 3.67 2.07
C PHE A 45 2.41 4.86 2.74
N GLY A 46 1.78 5.74 1.97
CA GLY A 46 1.04 6.88 2.51
C GLY A 46 -0.09 6.45 3.45
N ALA A 47 -0.85 5.43 3.07
CA ALA A 47 -1.91 4.86 3.90
C ALA A 47 -1.35 4.27 5.22
N ALA A 48 -0.28 3.50 5.16
CA ALA A 48 0.35 2.90 6.34
C ALA A 48 0.93 3.97 7.29
N SER A 49 1.61 4.97 6.73
CA SER A 49 2.14 6.11 7.49
C SER A 49 1.02 6.86 8.22
N ARG A 50 -0.09 7.14 7.51
CA ARG A 50 -1.25 7.80 8.10
C ARG A 50 -1.89 6.98 9.22
N LEU A 51 -2.01 5.68 9.03
CA LEU A 51 -2.55 4.77 10.05
C LEU A 51 -1.69 4.76 11.32
N LEU A 52 -0.37 4.71 11.18
CA LEU A 52 0.56 4.80 12.32
C LEU A 52 0.38 6.12 13.08
N ASP A 53 0.31 7.25 12.37
CA ASP A 53 0.06 8.56 13.00
C ASP A 53 -1.26 8.60 13.77
N MET A 54 -2.33 8.02 13.19
CA MET A 54 -3.64 7.93 13.84
C MET A 54 -3.56 7.09 15.12
N CYS A 55 -2.89 5.94 15.09
CA CYS A 55 -2.70 5.09 16.26
C CYS A 55 -1.93 5.79 17.37
N VAL A 56 -0.82 6.47 17.02
CA VAL A 56 -0.01 7.22 17.99
C VAL A 56 -0.83 8.36 18.63
N LYS A 57 -1.60 9.08 17.80
CA LYS A 57 -2.48 10.15 18.29
C LYS A 57 -3.57 9.60 19.22
N TYR A 58 -4.24 8.54 18.80
CA TYR A 58 -5.28 7.89 19.60
C TYR A 58 -4.73 7.37 20.93
N ALA A 59 -3.57 6.72 20.91
CA ALA A 59 -2.91 6.20 22.12
C ALA A 59 -2.59 7.30 23.14
N LYS A 60 -2.27 8.52 22.70
CA LYS A 60 -1.97 9.67 23.56
C LYS A 60 -3.21 10.35 24.14
N THR A 61 -4.39 10.10 23.59
CA THR A 61 -5.64 10.77 24.00
C THR A 61 -6.64 9.85 24.65
N ARG A 62 -6.64 8.55 24.29
CA ARG A 62 -7.57 7.57 24.86
C ARG A 62 -7.13 7.16 26.26
N GLU A 63 -8.04 7.24 27.21
CA GLU A 63 -7.81 6.80 28.58
C GLU A 63 -8.51 5.48 28.88
N GLN A 64 -7.81 4.60 29.57
CA GLN A 64 -8.30 3.38 30.19
C GLN A 64 -7.53 3.15 31.50
N PHE A 65 -8.21 2.60 32.51
CA PHE A 65 -7.60 2.37 33.83
C PHE A 65 -6.97 3.63 34.45
N ARG A 66 -7.58 4.80 34.21
CA ARG A 66 -7.15 6.14 34.70
C ARG A 66 -5.83 6.67 34.15
N VAL A 67 -5.33 6.09 33.05
CA VAL A 67 -4.13 6.55 32.33
C VAL A 67 -4.41 6.50 30.84
N THR A 68 -3.63 7.26 30.06
CA THR A 68 -3.67 7.14 28.61
C THR A 68 -3.18 5.75 28.18
N ILE A 69 -3.75 5.18 27.13
CA ILE A 69 -3.36 3.83 26.68
C ILE A 69 -1.92 3.78 26.17
N SER A 70 -1.33 4.92 25.84
CA SER A 70 0.10 5.03 25.55
C SER A 70 1.02 4.67 26.73
N HIS A 71 0.48 4.58 27.94
CA HIS A 71 1.22 4.12 29.12
C HIS A 71 1.59 2.63 29.03
N PHE A 72 0.75 1.82 28.36
CA PHE A 72 0.92 0.38 28.33
C PHE A 72 2.03 -0.06 27.39
N GLN A 73 2.95 -0.86 27.93
CA GLN A 73 4.15 -1.31 27.21
C GLN A 73 3.81 -2.17 25.98
N ALA A 74 2.77 -3.02 26.08
CA ALA A 74 2.32 -3.84 24.94
C ALA A 74 1.94 -3.00 23.73
N LEU A 75 1.18 -1.91 23.94
CA LEU A 75 0.81 -1.00 22.85
C LEU A 75 2.03 -0.23 22.31
N LYS A 76 2.96 0.18 23.17
CA LYS A 76 4.21 0.82 22.72
C LYS A 76 5.01 -0.08 21.78
N HIS A 77 5.14 -1.36 22.12
CA HIS A 77 5.81 -2.34 21.25
C HIS A 77 5.09 -2.54 19.92
N GLN A 78 3.75 -2.64 19.96
CA GLN A 78 2.96 -2.75 18.73
C GLN A 78 3.19 -1.53 17.82
N LEU A 79 3.09 -0.32 18.35
CA LEU A 79 3.33 0.92 17.57
C LEU A 79 4.77 1.00 17.05
N SER A 80 5.76 0.54 17.83
CA SER A 80 7.16 0.48 17.37
C SER A 80 7.34 -0.52 16.22
N ASN A 81 6.70 -1.68 16.29
CA ASN A 81 6.72 -2.66 15.20
C ASN A 81 6.05 -2.11 13.92
N MET A 82 4.93 -1.40 14.06
CA MET A 82 4.30 -0.71 12.94
C MET A 82 5.24 0.31 12.30
N ALA A 83 5.99 1.08 13.11
CA ALA A 83 6.99 2.03 12.60
C ALA A 83 8.11 1.32 11.83
N LEU A 84 8.57 0.16 12.30
CA LEU A 84 9.57 -0.67 11.61
C LEU A 84 9.06 -1.21 10.26
N ASP A 85 7.76 -1.44 10.12
CA ASP A 85 7.14 -1.82 8.84
C ASP A 85 7.00 -0.62 7.88
N VAL A 86 6.72 0.57 8.40
CA VAL A 86 6.46 1.78 7.61
C VAL A 86 7.74 2.45 7.13
N GLU A 87 8.68 2.76 8.03
CA GLU A 87 9.80 3.64 7.69
C GLU A 87 10.74 3.11 6.60
N PRO A 88 11.11 1.81 6.56
CA PRO A 88 11.96 1.28 5.49
C PRO A 88 11.26 1.31 4.13
N SER A 89 9.92 1.27 4.10
CA SER A 89 9.11 1.28 2.88
C SER A 89 9.28 2.56 2.07
N ARG A 90 9.61 3.68 2.71
CA ARG A 90 9.92 4.96 2.05
C ARG A 90 11.04 4.84 1.05
N ALA A 91 12.16 4.25 1.46
CA ALA A 91 13.32 4.10 0.60
C ALA A 91 13.03 3.18 -0.59
N LEU A 92 12.20 2.15 -0.40
CA LEU A 92 11.86 1.19 -1.45
C LEU A 92 11.07 1.82 -2.59
N TYR A 93 10.00 2.59 -2.30
CA TYR A 93 9.24 3.19 -3.39
C TYR A 93 9.98 4.37 -4.04
N TRP A 94 10.77 5.13 -3.29
CA TRP A 94 11.62 6.17 -3.83
C TRP A 94 12.66 5.60 -4.79
N TYR A 95 13.31 4.49 -4.39
CA TYR A 95 14.23 3.82 -5.28
C TYR A 95 13.55 3.27 -6.54
N ALA A 96 12.35 2.67 -6.39
CA ALA A 96 11.59 2.17 -7.53
C ALA A 96 11.18 3.29 -8.51
N ALA A 97 10.77 4.45 -8.01
CA ALA A 97 10.48 5.63 -8.82
C ALA A 97 11.74 6.16 -9.51
N HIS A 98 12.85 6.31 -8.78
CA HIS A 98 14.12 6.71 -9.36
C HIS A 98 14.61 5.73 -10.45
N ALA A 99 14.50 4.43 -10.19
CA ALA A 99 14.90 3.42 -11.17
C ALA A 99 14.00 3.45 -12.42
N PHE A 100 12.73 3.76 -12.27
CA PHE A 100 11.80 3.92 -13.39
C PHE A 100 12.24 5.04 -14.33
N ASP A 101 12.68 6.18 -13.78
CA ASP A 101 13.10 7.34 -14.57
C ASP A 101 14.55 7.25 -15.10
N HIS A 102 15.46 6.63 -14.33
CA HIS A 102 16.90 6.75 -14.57
C HIS A 102 17.64 5.44 -14.78
N ILE A 103 17.05 4.28 -14.38
CA ILE A 103 17.73 2.97 -14.46
C ILE A 103 16.79 1.93 -15.10
N PRO A 104 16.47 2.05 -16.40
CA PRO A 104 15.45 1.22 -17.07
C PRO A 104 15.63 -0.28 -16.88
N LYS A 105 16.88 -0.77 -16.80
CA LYS A 105 17.17 -2.21 -16.58
C LYS A 105 16.73 -2.72 -15.20
N GLN A 106 16.67 -1.87 -14.20
CA GLN A 106 16.28 -2.22 -12.83
C GLN A 106 14.82 -1.89 -12.53
N ALA A 107 14.20 -1.01 -13.32
CA ALA A 107 12.85 -0.52 -13.09
C ALA A 107 11.81 -1.64 -12.90
N PRO A 108 11.72 -2.67 -13.77
CA PRO A 108 10.71 -3.72 -13.62
C PRO A 108 10.84 -4.52 -12.32
N ARG A 109 12.09 -4.82 -11.93
CA ARG A 109 12.36 -5.58 -10.69
C ARG A 109 12.09 -4.73 -9.46
N SER A 110 12.54 -3.48 -9.45
CA SER A 110 12.35 -2.55 -8.34
C SER A 110 10.88 -2.23 -8.11
N ALA A 111 10.10 -2.02 -9.17
CA ALA A 111 8.67 -1.82 -9.10
C ALA A 111 7.94 -3.04 -8.51
N ALA A 112 8.30 -4.25 -8.94
CA ALA A 112 7.74 -5.48 -8.42
C ALA A 112 8.07 -5.70 -6.92
N LEU A 113 9.31 -5.44 -6.51
CA LEU A 113 9.73 -5.55 -5.10
C LEU A 113 9.04 -4.52 -4.21
N ALA A 114 8.99 -3.26 -4.64
CA ALA A 114 8.31 -2.19 -3.91
C ALA A 114 6.82 -2.52 -3.72
N LYS A 115 6.13 -2.89 -4.79
CA LYS A 115 4.72 -3.31 -4.73
C LYS A 115 4.52 -4.48 -3.76
N ALA A 116 5.30 -5.55 -3.91
CA ALA A 116 5.15 -6.76 -3.09
C ALA A 116 5.37 -6.48 -1.60
N HIS A 117 6.46 -5.79 -1.26
CA HIS A 117 6.82 -5.54 0.13
C HIS A 117 5.89 -4.53 0.80
N ILE A 118 5.72 -3.36 0.18
CA ILE A 118 5.04 -2.23 0.81
C ILE A 118 3.56 -2.53 0.99
N THR A 119 2.88 -3.09 -0.01
CA THR A 119 1.45 -3.36 0.13
C THR A 119 1.14 -4.48 1.12
N GLU A 120 2.09 -5.40 1.36
CA GLU A 120 1.94 -6.42 2.41
C GLU A 120 2.15 -5.83 3.79
N ARG A 121 3.18 -4.98 3.97
CA ARG A 121 3.40 -4.28 5.23
C ARG A 121 2.28 -3.30 5.55
N ALA A 122 1.81 -2.55 4.56
CA ALA A 122 0.65 -1.67 4.72
C ALA A 122 -0.61 -2.41 5.18
N MET A 123 -0.84 -3.62 4.67
CA MET A 123 -1.96 -4.45 5.11
C MET A 123 -1.79 -4.94 6.56
N GLN A 124 -0.56 -5.25 6.99
CA GLN A 124 -0.27 -5.59 8.38
C GLN A 124 -0.51 -4.38 9.30
N VAL A 125 0.06 -3.23 8.96
CA VAL A 125 -0.15 -1.98 9.70
C VAL A 125 -1.65 -1.62 9.79
N ALA A 126 -2.41 -1.88 8.73
CA ALA A 126 -3.85 -1.64 8.74
C ALA A 126 -4.59 -2.53 9.75
N ARG A 127 -4.21 -3.81 9.86
CA ARG A 127 -4.77 -4.74 10.87
C ARG A 127 -4.43 -4.29 12.28
N ASP A 128 -3.15 -4.00 12.53
CA ASP A 128 -2.66 -3.56 13.84
C ASP A 128 -3.32 -2.23 14.25
N SER A 129 -3.64 -1.37 13.26
CA SER A 129 -4.33 -0.11 13.51
C SER A 129 -5.77 -0.31 14.00
N VAL A 130 -6.50 -1.26 13.40
CA VAL A 130 -7.84 -1.61 13.87
C VAL A 130 -7.77 -2.15 15.30
N GLU A 131 -6.82 -3.04 15.58
CA GLU A 131 -6.62 -3.61 16.91
C GLU A 131 -6.25 -2.52 17.93
N ALA A 132 -5.33 -1.61 17.62
CA ALA A 132 -4.90 -0.53 18.50
C ALA A 132 -6.03 0.45 18.85
N HIS A 133 -7.03 0.62 17.97
CA HIS A 133 -8.24 1.42 18.26
C HIS A 133 -9.33 0.64 19.02
N GLY A 134 -9.25 -0.69 19.06
CA GLY A 134 -10.23 -1.55 19.69
C GLY A 134 -11.59 -1.47 18.99
N GLY A 135 -12.69 -1.54 19.75
CA GLY A 135 -14.05 -1.59 19.19
C GLY A 135 -14.38 -0.48 18.19
N ILE A 136 -13.91 0.75 18.43
CA ILE A 136 -14.17 1.88 17.52
C ILE A 136 -13.48 1.71 16.15
N GLY A 137 -12.35 0.98 16.09
CA GLY A 137 -11.62 0.72 14.85
C GLY A 137 -12.42 -0.04 13.79
N PHE A 138 -13.48 -0.75 14.21
CA PHE A 138 -14.40 -1.47 13.31
C PHE A 138 -15.62 -0.65 12.88
N THR A 139 -15.81 0.54 13.42
CA THR A 139 -17.01 1.35 13.17
C THR A 139 -16.81 2.33 12.03
N TRP A 140 -17.92 2.81 11.47
CA TRP A 140 -17.91 3.88 10.45
C TRP A 140 -17.51 5.26 11.01
N GLU A 141 -17.51 5.41 12.32
CA GLU A 141 -17.13 6.64 13.01
C GLU A 141 -15.61 6.84 13.05
N CYS A 142 -14.84 5.78 12.79
CA CYS A 142 -13.39 5.80 12.80
C CYS A 142 -12.82 5.68 11.38
N ASP A 143 -12.05 6.66 10.95
CA ASP A 143 -11.44 6.70 9.62
C ASP A 143 -10.44 5.57 9.35
N VAL A 144 -10.00 4.82 10.36
CA VAL A 144 -9.12 3.66 10.20
C VAL A 144 -9.65 2.68 9.15
N GLN A 145 -10.98 2.46 9.12
CA GLN A 145 -11.62 1.56 8.18
C GLN A 145 -11.46 2.01 6.70
N LEU A 146 -11.33 3.30 6.44
CA LEU A 146 -11.10 3.83 5.08
C LEU A 146 -9.70 3.44 4.58
N TRP A 147 -8.71 3.65 5.43
CA TRP A 147 -7.31 3.30 5.13
C TRP A 147 -7.08 1.80 5.05
N PHE A 148 -7.78 1.03 5.89
CA PHE A 148 -7.80 -0.43 5.82
C PHE A 148 -8.28 -0.92 4.45
N LYS A 149 -9.40 -0.40 3.97
CA LYS A 149 -9.98 -0.75 2.66
C LYS A 149 -9.06 -0.34 1.51
N ARG A 150 -8.38 0.81 1.64
CA ARG A 150 -7.37 1.24 0.67
C ARG A 150 -6.19 0.28 0.63
N ALA A 151 -5.65 -0.13 1.78
CA ALA A 151 -4.58 -1.12 1.84
C ALA A 151 -4.98 -2.47 1.21
N MET A 152 -6.23 -2.91 1.40
CA MET A 152 -6.78 -4.10 0.72
C MET A 152 -6.78 -3.93 -0.80
N PHE A 153 -7.24 -2.79 -1.29
CA PHE A 153 -7.25 -2.48 -2.71
C PHE A 153 -5.84 -2.47 -3.28
N ASP A 154 -4.94 -1.70 -2.68
CA ASP A 154 -3.56 -1.57 -3.15
C ASP A 154 -2.83 -2.91 -3.16
N ARG A 155 -3.14 -3.80 -2.21
CA ARG A 155 -2.56 -5.14 -2.16
C ARG A 155 -3.04 -6.05 -3.30
N ALA A 156 -4.31 -5.94 -3.69
CA ALA A 156 -4.93 -6.81 -4.69
C ALA A 156 -4.75 -6.30 -6.13
N PHE A 157 -4.86 -4.99 -6.33
CA PHE A 157 -4.88 -4.39 -7.67
C PHE A 157 -3.54 -4.57 -8.39
N LEU A 158 -3.58 -4.86 -9.68
CA LEU A 158 -2.45 -5.21 -10.55
C LEU A 158 -1.61 -6.42 -10.09
N GLY A 159 -2.17 -7.27 -9.25
CA GLY A 159 -1.53 -8.49 -8.78
C GLY A 159 -1.11 -8.46 -7.31
N THR A 160 -1.15 -9.64 -6.68
CA THR A 160 -0.83 -9.82 -5.27
C THR A 160 0.68 -9.77 -4.98
N PRO A 161 1.11 -9.60 -3.73
CA PRO A 161 2.53 -9.65 -3.36
C PRO A 161 3.27 -10.90 -3.80
N SER A 162 2.62 -12.07 -3.78
CA SER A 162 3.23 -13.34 -4.23
C SER A 162 3.57 -13.32 -5.72
N VAL A 163 2.66 -12.83 -6.56
CA VAL A 163 2.88 -12.68 -8.01
C VAL A 163 4.09 -11.78 -8.29
N HIS A 164 4.20 -10.68 -7.55
CA HIS A 164 5.30 -9.75 -7.76
C HIS A 164 6.63 -10.22 -7.18
N ARG A 165 6.65 -11.02 -6.11
CA ARG A 165 7.86 -11.70 -5.64
C ARG A 165 8.37 -12.70 -6.69
N GLU A 166 7.49 -13.51 -7.24
CA GLU A 166 7.83 -14.46 -8.32
C GLU A 166 8.37 -13.72 -9.54
N ARG A 167 7.71 -12.62 -9.94
CA ARG A 167 8.20 -11.77 -11.04
C ARG A 167 9.59 -11.21 -10.76
N ALA A 168 9.82 -10.69 -9.56
CA ALA A 168 11.11 -10.12 -9.17
C ALA A 168 12.22 -11.18 -9.14
N ALA A 169 11.92 -12.41 -8.73
CA ALA A 169 12.84 -13.55 -8.74
C ALA A 169 13.22 -13.93 -10.19
N LYS A 170 12.24 -14.08 -11.08
CA LYS A 170 12.48 -14.34 -12.51
C LYS A 170 13.34 -13.25 -13.16
N LEU A 171 13.10 -11.98 -12.83
CA LEU A 171 13.90 -10.86 -13.32
C LEU A 171 15.33 -10.82 -12.74
N ALA A 172 15.59 -11.53 -11.66
CA ALA A 172 16.91 -11.72 -11.07
C ALA A 172 17.64 -12.96 -11.60
N GLY A 173 16.99 -13.77 -12.45
CA GLY A 173 17.57 -15.01 -12.97
C GLY A 173 17.41 -16.22 -12.05
N TRP A 174 16.44 -16.21 -11.14
CA TRP A 174 16.12 -17.32 -10.22
C TRP A 174 14.92 -18.10 -10.71
#